data_293d570605005f8a0f2eb95eb6235abf
#
_entry.id   293d570605005f8a0f2eb95eb6235abf
#
_cell.length_a   1.000
_cell.length_b   1.000
_cell.length_c   1.000
_cell.angle_alpha   90.00
_cell.angle_beta   90.00
_cell.angle_gamma   90.00
#
_symmetry.space_group_name_H-M   'P 1'
#
loop_
_entity.id
_entity.type
_entity.pdbx_description
1 polymer ?
#
loop_
_entity_poly.entity_id
_entity_poly.type
_entity_poly.pdbx_seq_one_letter_code
_entity_poly.pdbx_strand_id
1 'polypeptide(L)'
;MRIISQNDIWTRARKEVNGKTYDINIREIREKCKDGIYRPKISVWITLNGEEVRDASVELPIFKEACETFNVFLNPAEIETGFTEGPHKMIKIVKHDGAWTIAEALFEKTIYHINVKHFEEPSKYGIQNGRISKLWIREEGEIEPLVNYDRGWDIRPRSKAAKAIYNEILAMYN
;
A
#
# COMPACT_ATOMS: atom_id res chain seq x y z
N MET A 1 -0.05 7.44 20.82
CA MET A 1 0.41 7.85 19.48
C MET A 1 0.34 9.38 19.35
N ARG A 2 1.37 10.02 18.79
CA ARG A 2 1.39 11.50 18.57
C ARG A 2 1.17 11.77 17.08
N ILE A 3 0.07 12.44 16.73
CA ILE A 3 -0.22 12.86 15.36
C ILE A 3 0.72 14.01 14.98
N ILE A 4 1.36 13.92 13.81
CA ILE A 4 2.28 14.90 13.24
C ILE A 4 1.60 15.74 12.17
N SER A 5 0.80 15.09 11.31
CA SER A 5 -0.01 15.73 10.28
C SER A 5 -1.20 14.87 9.93
N GLN A 6 -2.28 15.49 9.48
CA GLN A 6 -3.50 14.81 9.07
C GLN A 6 -4.16 15.56 7.92
N ASN A 7 -4.67 14.84 6.93
CA ASN A 7 -5.59 15.32 5.91
C ASN A 7 -6.80 14.38 5.83
N ASP A 8 -7.68 14.54 4.84
CA ASP A 8 -8.94 13.79 4.73
C ASP A 8 -8.76 12.27 4.57
N ILE A 9 -7.56 11.81 4.18
CA ILE A 9 -7.29 10.42 3.87
C ILE A 9 -6.13 9.87 4.69
N TRP A 10 -5.11 10.71 4.95
CA TRP A 10 -3.86 10.29 5.56
C TRP A 10 -3.58 10.97 6.89
N THR A 11 -3.15 10.17 7.85
CA THR A 11 -2.58 10.63 9.11
C THR A 11 -1.16 10.14 9.24
N ARG A 12 -0.23 11.06 9.48
CA ARG A 12 1.15 10.75 9.90
C ARG A 12 1.24 10.90 11.40
N ALA A 13 1.80 9.90 12.04
CA ALA A 13 1.95 9.89 13.49
C ALA A 13 3.31 9.31 13.89
N ARG A 14 3.66 9.50 15.16
CA ARG A 14 4.82 8.87 15.80
C ARG A 14 4.42 8.19 17.09
N LYS A 15 5.07 7.08 17.39
CA LYS A 15 4.94 6.41 18.67
C LYS A 15 6.29 5.86 19.13
N GLU A 16 6.57 6.00 20.40
CA GLU A 16 7.69 5.33 21.05
C GLU A 16 7.24 3.97 21.58
N VAL A 17 7.99 2.95 21.23
CA VAL A 17 7.81 1.57 21.72
C VAL A 17 9.20 1.03 22.06
N ASN A 18 9.41 0.54 23.28
CA ASN A 18 10.67 -0.01 23.74
C ASN A 18 11.88 0.91 23.51
N GLY A 19 11.70 2.23 23.74
CA GLY A 19 12.77 3.24 23.59
C GLY A 19 13.12 3.59 22.13
N LYS A 20 12.37 3.10 21.15
CA LYS A 20 12.53 3.44 19.73
C LYS A 20 11.34 4.23 19.24
N THR A 21 11.57 5.26 18.43
CA THR A 21 10.51 6.09 17.84
C THR A 21 10.21 5.62 16.44
N TYR A 22 8.96 5.20 16.23
CA TYR A 22 8.43 4.71 14.95
C TYR A 22 7.64 5.80 14.25
N ASP A 23 7.86 5.96 12.95
CA ASP A 23 7.00 6.75 12.09
C ASP A 23 5.84 5.87 11.60
N ILE A 24 4.62 6.39 11.66
CA ILE A 24 3.39 5.67 11.37
C ILE A 24 2.61 6.45 10.33
N ASN A 25 2.27 5.79 9.23
CA ASN A 25 1.36 6.32 8.22
C ASN A 25 0.05 5.52 8.28
N ILE A 26 -1.05 6.21 8.51
CA ILE A 26 -2.38 5.63 8.62
C ILE A 26 -3.25 6.19 7.52
N ARG A 27 -3.88 5.32 6.75
CA ARG A 27 -4.88 5.70 5.76
C ARG A 27 -6.25 5.26 6.23
N GLU A 28 -7.18 6.21 6.26
CA GLU A 28 -8.59 5.92 6.45
C GLU A 28 -9.27 5.72 5.10
N ILE A 29 -9.98 4.63 4.94
CA ILE A 29 -10.83 4.34 3.78
C ILE A 29 -12.22 3.94 4.24
N ARG A 30 -13.22 4.17 3.39
CA ARG A 30 -14.57 3.66 3.60
C ARG A 30 -14.84 2.54 2.63
N GLU A 31 -14.93 1.32 3.14
CA GLU A 31 -15.21 0.13 2.35
C GLU A 31 -16.70 -0.23 2.40
N LYS A 32 -17.30 -0.48 1.23
CA LYS A 32 -18.68 -0.97 1.14
C LYS A 32 -18.71 -2.44 1.50
N CYS A 33 -19.36 -2.78 2.60
CA CYS A 33 -19.54 -4.16 3.04
C CYS A 33 -20.62 -4.89 2.25
N LYS A 34 -20.69 -6.22 2.40
CA LYS A 34 -21.68 -7.08 1.71
C LYS A 34 -23.14 -6.70 2.00
N ASP A 35 -23.39 -6.07 3.14
CA ASP A 35 -24.71 -5.54 3.56
C ASP A 35 -25.03 -4.17 2.93
N GLY A 36 -24.15 -3.63 2.08
CA GLY A 36 -24.31 -2.34 1.43
C GLY A 36 -23.89 -1.14 2.28
N ILE A 37 -23.54 -1.33 3.53
CA ILE A 37 -23.14 -0.26 4.47
C ILE A 37 -21.64 0.03 4.31
N TYR A 38 -21.30 1.33 4.26
CA TYR A 38 -19.89 1.75 4.26
C TYR A 38 -19.35 1.75 5.69
N ARG A 39 -18.27 1.00 5.92
CA ARG A 39 -17.58 0.97 7.20
C ARG A 39 -16.18 1.57 7.07
N PRO A 40 -15.71 2.29 8.11
CA PRO A 40 -14.33 2.78 8.12
C PRO A 40 -13.37 1.58 8.21
N LYS A 41 -12.30 1.65 7.43
CA LYS A 41 -11.18 0.70 7.46
C LYS A 41 -9.90 1.52 7.46
N ILE A 42 -8.91 1.08 8.19
CA ILE A 42 -7.59 1.73 8.18
C ILE A 42 -6.52 0.79 7.63
N SER A 43 -5.59 1.39 6.92
CA SER A 43 -4.31 0.76 6.57
C SER A 43 -3.20 1.46 7.32
N VAL A 44 -2.30 0.69 7.91
CA VAL A 44 -1.21 1.22 8.74
C VAL A 44 0.12 0.74 8.18
N TRP A 45 1.05 1.67 7.98
CA TRP A 45 2.45 1.39 7.69
C TRP A 45 3.31 1.93 8.82
N ILE A 46 4.22 1.12 9.30
CA ILE A 46 5.11 1.46 10.40
C ILE A 46 6.54 1.39 9.90
N THR A 47 7.29 2.45 10.11
CA THR A 47 8.70 2.49 9.72
C THR A 47 9.59 2.93 10.87
N LEU A 48 10.82 2.39 10.91
CA LEU A 48 11.89 2.83 11.80
C LEU A 48 13.07 3.27 10.93
N ASN A 49 13.46 4.55 11.02
CA ASN A 49 14.51 5.15 10.19
C ASN A 49 14.28 5.00 8.67
N GLY A 50 13.00 4.94 8.26
CA GLY A 50 12.60 4.80 6.85
C GLY A 50 12.50 3.35 6.36
N GLU A 51 12.87 2.36 7.18
CA GLU A 51 12.69 0.93 6.87
C GLU A 51 11.37 0.44 7.45
N GLU A 52 10.63 -0.36 6.69
CA GLU A 52 9.38 -0.96 7.15
C GLU A 52 9.65 -1.95 8.30
N VAL A 53 8.85 -1.85 9.35
CA VAL A 53 8.92 -2.73 10.51
C VAL A 53 7.98 -3.91 10.30
N ARG A 54 8.48 -5.11 10.53
CA ARG A 54 7.76 -6.39 10.49
C ARG A 54 7.98 -7.14 11.80
N ASP A 55 7.52 -6.54 12.89
CA ASP A 55 7.63 -7.11 14.25
C ASP A 55 6.26 -6.99 14.93
N ALA A 56 5.59 -8.12 15.11
CA ALA A 56 4.26 -8.18 15.70
C ALA A 56 4.20 -7.55 17.11
N SER A 57 5.29 -7.59 17.87
CA SER A 57 5.35 -6.96 19.19
C SER A 57 5.30 -5.43 19.15
N VAL A 58 5.64 -4.84 18.00
CA VAL A 58 5.58 -3.41 17.71
C VAL A 58 4.31 -3.07 16.94
N GLU A 59 4.00 -3.85 15.91
CA GLU A 59 2.88 -3.60 14.98
C GLU A 59 1.53 -3.69 15.66
N LEU A 60 1.26 -4.76 16.43
CA LEU A 60 -0.03 -4.99 17.06
C LEU A 60 -0.46 -3.87 18.04
N PRO A 61 0.40 -3.41 18.98
CA PRO A 61 0.05 -2.29 19.85
C PRO A 61 -0.21 -0.99 19.10
N ILE A 62 0.55 -0.71 18.03
CA ILE A 62 0.39 0.50 17.22
C ILE A 62 -0.90 0.42 16.42
N PHE A 63 -1.17 -0.72 15.78
CA PHE A 63 -2.39 -0.94 15.00
C PHE A 63 -3.64 -0.87 15.87
N LYS A 64 -3.62 -1.48 17.05
CA LYS A 64 -4.73 -1.42 18.02
C LYS A 64 -5.04 0.02 18.44
N GLU A 65 -4.01 0.81 18.80
CA GLU A 65 -4.18 2.21 19.15
C GLU A 65 -4.67 3.07 17.96
N ALA A 66 -4.21 2.76 16.74
CA ALA A 66 -4.71 3.41 15.53
C ALA A 66 -6.22 3.13 15.34
N CYS A 67 -6.65 1.89 15.49
CA CYS A 67 -8.07 1.52 15.41
C CYS A 67 -8.92 2.23 16.45
N GLU A 68 -8.46 2.31 17.69
CA GLU A 68 -9.13 3.05 18.76
C GLU A 68 -9.21 4.56 18.43
N THR A 69 -8.13 5.14 17.91
CA THR A 69 -8.06 6.56 17.54
C THR A 69 -9.03 6.93 16.42
N PHE A 70 -9.21 6.03 15.44
CA PHE A 70 -10.09 6.25 14.28
C PHE A 70 -11.47 5.61 14.43
N ASN A 71 -11.81 5.10 15.61
CA ASN A 71 -13.11 4.49 15.89
C ASN A 71 -13.45 3.31 14.95
N VAL A 72 -12.43 2.53 14.56
CA VAL A 72 -12.56 1.38 13.68
C VAL A 72 -12.76 0.14 14.54
N PHE A 73 -13.95 -0.47 14.42
CA PHE A 73 -14.22 -1.78 15.05
C PHE A 73 -13.59 -2.88 14.20
N LEU A 74 -12.59 -3.54 14.76
CA LEU A 74 -11.96 -4.70 14.15
C LEU A 74 -12.56 -5.98 14.67
N ASN A 75 -12.82 -6.92 13.75
CA ASN A 75 -13.02 -8.30 14.12
C ASN A 75 -11.67 -8.88 14.60
N PRO A 76 -11.59 -9.61 15.73
CA PRO A 76 -10.34 -10.25 16.19
C PRO A 76 -9.60 -11.04 15.11
N ALA A 77 -10.32 -11.69 14.18
CA ALA A 77 -9.73 -12.39 13.04
C ALA A 77 -9.04 -11.45 12.01
N GLU A 78 -9.42 -10.17 11.94
CA GLU A 78 -8.80 -9.19 11.03
C GLU A 78 -7.50 -8.62 11.61
N ILE A 79 -7.31 -8.70 12.93
CA ILE A 79 -6.07 -8.28 13.60
C ILE A 79 -4.94 -9.27 13.25
N GLU A 80 -5.25 -10.57 13.14
CA GLU A 80 -4.27 -11.60 12.78
C GLU A 80 -3.87 -11.58 11.30
N THR A 81 -4.74 -11.07 10.42
CA THR A 81 -4.54 -11.10 8.95
C THR A 81 -4.21 -9.72 8.35
N GLY A 82 -4.24 -8.65 9.14
CA GLY A 82 -4.01 -7.27 8.65
C GLY A 82 -2.59 -7.02 8.11
N PHE A 83 -1.65 -7.86 8.47
CA PHE A 83 -0.29 -7.88 7.95
C PHE A 83 -0.09 -9.19 7.20
N THR A 84 -0.35 -9.18 5.91
CA THR A 84 -0.04 -10.33 5.06
C THR A 84 1.47 -10.56 5.10
N GLU A 85 1.88 -11.66 5.70
CA GLU A 85 3.21 -12.23 5.52
C GLU A 85 3.34 -12.64 4.04
N GLY A 86 3.85 -11.74 3.23
CA GLY A 86 4.14 -11.97 1.83
C GLY A 86 5.55 -11.49 1.48
N PRO A 87 6.18 -12.04 0.46
CA PRO A 87 7.53 -11.63 0.04
C PRO A 87 7.60 -10.16 -0.46
N HIS A 88 6.46 -9.48 -0.58
CA HIS A 88 6.33 -8.14 -1.17
C HIS A 88 6.11 -7.08 -0.11
N LYS A 89 7.21 -6.66 0.54
CA LYS A 89 7.23 -5.85 1.75
C LYS A 89 6.77 -4.40 1.60
N MET A 90 6.79 -3.82 0.40
CA MET A 90 6.47 -2.40 0.21
C MET A 90 5.10 -2.13 -0.39
N ILE A 91 4.39 -3.16 -0.86
CA ILE A 91 3.11 -3.00 -1.57
C ILE A 91 1.96 -3.54 -0.74
N LYS A 92 0.93 -2.71 -0.57
CA LYS A 92 -0.37 -3.11 -0.02
C LYS A 92 -1.44 -3.11 -1.11
N ILE A 93 -2.13 -4.22 -1.26
CA ILE A 93 -3.28 -4.32 -2.14
C ILE A 93 -4.47 -3.65 -1.45
N VAL A 94 -5.05 -2.66 -2.13
CA VAL A 94 -6.24 -1.94 -1.66
C VAL A 94 -7.51 -2.61 -2.17
N LYS A 95 -7.51 -3.05 -3.45
CA LYS A 95 -8.68 -3.63 -4.10
C LYS A 95 -8.29 -4.51 -5.28
N HIS A 96 -9.01 -5.62 -5.44
CA HIS A 96 -9.08 -6.37 -6.69
C HIS A 96 -10.43 -6.13 -7.37
N ASP A 97 -10.42 -5.89 -8.68
CA ASP A 97 -11.63 -5.66 -9.48
C ASP A 97 -11.46 -6.30 -10.87
N GLY A 98 -11.82 -7.58 -10.97
CA GLY A 98 -11.54 -8.40 -12.14
C GLY A 98 -10.04 -8.50 -12.42
N ALA A 99 -9.63 -8.10 -13.62
CA ALA A 99 -8.22 -8.08 -14.01
C ALA A 99 -7.41 -6.88 -13.44
N TRP A 100 -8.06 -5.96 -12.73
CA TRP A 100 -7.41 -4.80 -12.13
C TRP A 100 -7.08 -5.03 -10.67
N THR A 101 -5.90 -4.59 -10.29
CA THR A 101 -5.49 -4.45 -8.89
C THR A 101 -5.12 -2.99 -8.63
N ILE A 102 -5.74 -2.44 -7.59
CA ILE A 102 -5.38 -1.13 -7.04
C ILE A 102 -4.54 -1.41 -5.80
N ALA A 103 -3.38 -0.82 -5.73
CA ALA A 103 -2.45 -1.00 -4.63
C ALA A 103 -1.79 0.33 -4.23
N GLU A 104 -1.12 0.32 -3.12
CA GLU A 104 -0.31 1.41 -2.60
C GLU A 104 1.05 0.87 -2.20
N ALA A 105 2.08 1.66 -2.43
CA ALA A 105 3.42 1.36 -1.96
C ALA A 105 3.94 2.46 -1.03
N LEU A 106 4.70 2.06 -0.02
CA LEU A 106 5.49 2.99 0.80
C LEU A 106 6.97 2.80 0.46
N PHE A 107 7.61 3.86 -0.04
CA PHE A 107 9.03 3.88 -0.32
C PHE A 107 9.66 5.16 0.24
N GLU A 108 10.67 5.02 1.12
CA GLU A 108 11.38 6.14 1.75
C GLU A 108 10.45 7.24 2.32
N LYS A 109 9.36 6.85 3.02
CA LYS A 109 8.32 7.72 3.64
C LYS A 109 7.37 8.40 2.63
N THR A 110 7.45 8.07 1.37
CA THR A 110 6.55 8.57 0.32
C THR A 110 5.60 7.46 -0.10
N ILE A 111 4.34 7.83 -0.31
CA ILE A 111 3.28 6.92 -0.73
C ILE A 111 3.12 7.03 -2.23
N TYR A 112 2.91 5.89 -2.86
CA TYR A 112 2.68 5.76 -4.29
C TYR A 112 1.39 5.00 -4.54
N HIS A 113 0.56 5.51 -5.45
CA HIS A 113 -0.64 4.83 -5.93
C HIS A 113 -0.28 3.99 -7.15
N ILE A 114 -0.83 2.78 -7.18
CA ILE A 114 -0.55 1.78 -8.21
C ILE A 114 -1.86 1.27 -8.77
N ASN A 115 -1.98 1.31 -10.09
CA ASN A 115 -3.04 0.59 -10.83
C ASN A 115 -2.35 -0.39 -11.78
N VAL A 116 -2.61 -1.68 -11.60
CA VAL A 116 -2.08 -2.73 -12.46
C VAL A 116 -3.21 -3.57 -13.04
N LYS A 117 -3.17 -3.78 -14.36
CA LYS A 117 -4.04 -4.73 -15.05
C LYS A 117 -3.23 -5.93 -15.49
N HIS A 118 -3.59 -7.09 -15.00
CA HIS A 118 -2.92 -8.34 -15.30
C HIS A 118 -3.94 -9.44 -15.66
N PHE A 119 -3.48 -10.46 -16.36
CA PHE A 119 -4.26 -11.62 -16.77
C PHE A 119 -3.60 -12.91 -16.27
N GLU A 120 -4.32 -14.01 -16.34
CA GLU A 120 -3.78 -15.34 -15.98
C GLU A 120 -2.71 -15.78 -16.97
N GLU A 121 -2.95 -15.50 -18.26
CA GLU A 121 -2.05 -15.90 -19.34
C GLU A 121 -1.13 -14.75 -19.80
N PRO A 122 0.13 -15.03 -20.10
CA PRO A 122 1.06 -14.04 -20.65
C PRO A 122 0.70 -13.67 -22.10
N SER A 123 1.14 -12.50 -22.54
CA SER A 123 0.84 -11.99 -23.87
C SER A 123 2.01 -11.17 -24.41
N LYS A 124 2.14 -11.12 -25.76
CA LYS A 124 3.11 -10.25 -26.43
C LYS A 124 2.90 -8.75 -26.15
N TYR A 125 1.73 -8.38 -25.63
CA TYR A 125 1.38 -7.02 -25.22
C TYR A 125 1.59 -6.79 -23.72
N GLY A 126 2.02 -7.82 -22.98
CA GLY A 126 2.36 -7.70 -21.57
C GLY A 126 3.77 -7.15 -21.38
N ILE A 127 4.04 -6.57 -20.24
CA ILE A 127 5.40 -6.14 -19.86
C ILE A 127 6.31 -7.36 -19.93
N GLN A 128 7.40 -7.27 -20.70
CA GLN A 128 8.37 -8.36 -20.92
C GLN A 128 7.71 -9.66 -21.47
N ASN A 129 6.68 -9.54 -22.29
CA ASN A 129 5.83 -10.63 -22.77
C ASN A 129 5.14 -11.42 -21.64
N GLY A 130 4.93 -10.80 -20.50
CA GLY A 130 4.28 -11.40 -19.34
C GLY A 130 2.80 -11.08 -19.25
N ARG A 131 2.27 -11.12 -18.02
CA ARG A 131 0.84 -11.03 -17.74
C ARG A 131 0.31 -9.61 -17.52
N ILE A 132 1.20 -8.63 -17.24
CA ILE A 132 0.80 -7.25 -16.97
C ILE A 132 0.59 -6.50 -18.28
N SER A 133 -0.65 -6.14 -18.58
CA SER A 133 -1.03 -5.39 -19.79
C SER A 133 -1.09 -3.88 -19.60
N LYS A 134 -1.28 -3.40 -18.35
CA LYS A 134 -1.24 -1.99 -17.99
C LYS A 134 -0.62 -1.83 -16.61
N LEU A 135 0.18 -0.79 -16.44
CA LEU A 135 0.77 -0.40 -15.16
C LEU A 135 0.85 1.11 -15.08
N TRP A 136 0.36 1.65 -13.99
CA TRP A 136 0.42 3.07 -13.70
C TRP A 136 0.86 3.25 -12.24
N ILE A 137 1.90 4.06 -12.01
CA ILE A 137 2.44 4.36 -10.69
C ILE A 137 2.58 5.88 -10.59
N ARG A 138 2.02 6.46 -9.54
CA ARG A 138 2.06 7.89 -9.27
C ARG A 138 2.41 8.13 -7.80
N GLU A 139 3.21 9.15 -7.55
CA GLU A 139 3.49 9.63 -6.21
C GLU A 139 2.26 10.37 -5.63
N GLU A 140 2.03 10.22 -4.34
CA GLU A 140 0.97 10.92 -3.62
C GLU A 140 1.15 12.44 -3.74
N GLY A 141 0.06 13.14 -4.11
CA GLY A 141 0.07 14.59 -4.30
C GLY A 141 0.55 15.07 -5.67
N GLU A 142 1.20 14.22 -6.47
CA GLU A 142 1.62 14.56 -7.84
C GLU A 142 0.50 14.30 -8.84
N ILE A 143 0.51 15.00 -9.98
CA ILE A 143 -0.47 14.79 -11.07
C ILE A 143 0.10 13.78 -12.06
N GLU A 144 1.37 13.92 -12.42
CA GLU A 144 2.02 13.11 -13.44
C GLU A 144 2.46 11.74 -12.89
N PRO A 145 2.27 10.66 -13.64
CA PRO A 145 2.75 9.35 -13.24
C PRO A 145 4.26 9.22 -13.40
N LEU A 146 4.89 8.43 -12.53
CA LEU A 146 6.28 8.01 -12.62
C LEU A 146 6.50 6.82 -13.54
N VAL A 147 5.42 6.03 -13.73
CA VAL A 147 5.40 4.87 -14.63
C VAL A 147 4.06 4.84 -15.33
N ASN A 148 4.09 4.69 -16.65
CA ASN A 148 2.88 4.46 -17.46
C ASN A 148 3.19 3.44 -18.57
N TYR A 149 2.45 2.34 -18.54
CA TYR A 149 2.48 1.28 -19.54
C TYR A 149 1.05 0.89 -19.93
N ASP A 150 0.71 1.02 -21.20
CA ASP A 150 -0.54 0.52 -21.78
C ASP A 150 -0.24 -0.27 -23.05
N ARG A 151 0.07 -1.57 -22.90
CA ARG A 151 0.47 -2.46 -24.02
C ARG A 151 1.69 -1.94 -24.80
N GLY A 152 2.39 -0.97 -24.23
CA GLY A 152 3.58 -0.28 -24.68
C GLY A 152 4.01 0.74 -23.64
N TRP A 153 5.24 1.23 -23.71
CA TRP A 153 5.77 2.19 -22.77
C TRP A 153 5.48 3.64 -23.20
N ASP A 154 4.73 4.37 -22.35
CA ASP A 154 4.65 5.83 -22.39
C ASP A 154 5.70 6.43 -21.46
N ILE A 155 5.78 5.95 -20.20
CA ILE A 155 6.73 6.41 -19.20
C ILE A 155 7.39 5.20 -18.54
N ARG A 156 8.72 5.06 -18.75
CA ARG A 156 9.52 3.99 -18.11
C ARG A 156 9.94 4.38 -16.69
N PRO A 157 10.09 3.41 -15.75
CA PRO A 157 10.58 3.68 -14.42
C PRO A 157 12.02 4.22 -14.46
N ARG A 158 12.22 5.46 -13.97
CA ARG A 158 13.54 6.12 -13.98
C ARG A 158 14.08 6.36 -12.57
N SER A 159 13.23 6.83 -11.64
CA SER A 159 13.64 7.07 -10.26
C SER A 159 13.91 5.78 -9.49
N LYS A 160 14.62 5.88 -8.37
CA LYS A 160 14.89 4.74 -7.48
C LYS A 160 13.58 4.12 -6.98
N ALA A 161 12.63 4.96 -6.53
CA ALA A 161 11.30 4.51 -6.08
C ALA A 161 10.54 3.82 -7.20
N ALA A 162 10.43 4.45 -8.38
CA ALA A 162 9.71 3.88 -9.52
C ALA A 162 10.27 2.51 -9.94
N LYS A 163 11.61 2.35 -9.93
CA LYS A 163 12.26 1.06 -10.25
C LYS A 163 11.99 0.00 -9.18
N ALA A 164 12.07 0.37 -7.90
CA ALA A 164 11.83 -0.55 -6.80
C ALA A 164 10.39 -1.07 -6.83
N ILE A 165 9.40 -0.16 -6.91
CA ILE A 165 7.98 -0.50 -6.97
C ILE A 165 7.65 -1.31 -8.23
N TYR A 166 8.19 -0.92 -9.38
CA TYR A 166 8.02 -1.65 -10.63
C TYR A 166 8.52 -3.10 -10.54
N ASN A 167 9.72 -3.32 -10.00
CA ASN A 167 10.29 -4.66 -9.84
C ASN A 167 9.44 -5.52 -8.90
N GLU A 168 8.92 -4.94 -7.83
CA GLU A 168 8.02 -5.64 -6.91
C GLU A 168 6.72 -6.06 -7.60
N ILE A 169 6.10 -5.15 -8.38
CA ILE A 169 4.89 -5.46 -9.17
C ILE A 169 5.16 -6.56 -10.19
N LEU A 170 6.33 -6.55 -10.86
CA LEU A 170 6.70 -7.63 -11.77
C LEU A 170 6.79 -8.97 -11.04
N ALA A 171 7.42 -9.01 -9.87
CA ALA A 171 7.55 -10.23 -9.07
C ALA A 171 6.19 -10.77 -8.60
N MET A 172 5.18 -9.88 -8.41
CA MET A 172 3.84 -10.28 -7.99
C MET A 172 2.97 -10.82 -9.13
N TYR A 173 3.08 -10.24 -10.33
CA TYR A 173 2.05 -10.42 -11.37
C TYR A 173 2.57 -10.86 -12.74
N ASN A 174 3.89 -10.97 -12.94
CA ASN A 174 4.43 -11.22 -14.29
C ASN A 174 5.01 -12.64 -14.52
#